data_5b1acd870fb4e3b2cedbf17f6521c082
#
_entry.id   5b1acd870fb4e3b2cedbf17f6521c082
#
_cell.length_a   1.000
_cell.length_b   1.000
_cell.length_c   1.000
_cell.angle_alpha   90.00
_cell.angle_beta   90.00
_cell.angle_gamma   90.00
#
_symmetry.space_group_name_H-M   'P 1'
#
loop_
_entity.id
_entity.type
_entity.pdbx_description
1 polymer ?
#
loop_
_entity_poly.entity_id
_entity_poly.type
_entity_poly.pdbx_seq_one_letter_code
_entity_poly.pdbx_strand_id
1 'polypeptide(L)'
;MPIMHVTVTGKQDAQKKRGFMEFAANSICSNTSTLPKNIYVYFHEMEPENVRKTAPTVLIDWTMIPDRTDAAKKAIMGELTDELAKLTGENRSEIVIIFNDIPLPNAMLGGITRSENYNW
;
A
#
# COMPACT_ATOMS: atom_id res chain seq x y z
N MET A 1 -8.51 7.80 -4.06
CA MET A 1 -7.30 8.20 -3.30
C MET A 1 -6.79 7.00 -2.50
N PRO A 2 -5.93 6.18 -3.08
CA PRO A 2 -5.29 5.09 -2.34
C PRO A 2 -4.20 5.64 -1.44
N ILE A 3 -4.22 5.20 -0.19
CA ILE A 3 -3.18 5.52 0.79
C ILE A 3 -2.64 4.20 1.30
N MET A 4 -1.34 4.01 1.14
CA MET A 4 -0.68 2.77 1.51
C MET A 4 0.42 3.05 2.52
N HIS A 5 0.40 2.36 3.64
CA HIS A 5 1.47 2.37 4.61
C HIS A 5 2.16 1.01 4.58
N VAL A 6 3.44 1.01 4.21
CA VAL A 6 4.26 -0.19 4.19
C VAL A 6 5.16 -0.14 5.42
N THR A 7 5.00 -1.11 6.32
CA THR A 7 5.81 -1.18 7.54
C THR A 7 6.68 -2.42 7.49
N VAL A 8 7.99 -2.25 7.64
CA VAL A 8 8.95 -3.36 7.69
C VAL A 8 9.79 -3.26 8.95
N THR A 9 10.32 -4.39 9.40
CA THR A 9 11.28 -4.42 10.50
C THR A 9 12.68 -4.34 9.90
N GLY A 10 13.49 -3.38 10.37
CA GLY A 10 14.84 -3.17 9.91
C GLY A 10 14.94 -2.19 8.75
N LYS A 11 16.17 -1.85 8.39
CA LYS A 11 16.47 -0.88 7.33
C LYS A 11 16.49 -1.55 5.96
N GLN A 12 15.99 -0.83 4.96
CA GLN A 12 16.04 -1.23 3.57
C GLN A 12 16.84 -0.20 2.75
N ASP A 13 17.40 -0.64 1.63
CA ASP A 13 18.10 0.26 0.72
C ASP A 13 17.16 1.33 0.16
N ALA A 14 17.63 2.59 0.11
CA ALA A 14 16.81 3.72 -0.31
C ALA A 14 16.29 3.59 -1.74
N GLN A 15 17.12 3.07 -2.66
CA GLN A 15 16.71 2.87 -4.05
C GLN A 15 15.68 1.76 -4.17
N LYS A 16 15.83 0.69 -3.40
CA LYS A 16 14.86 -0.42 -3.37
C LYS A 16 13.51 0.05 -2.83
N LYS A 17 13.52 0.89 -1.78
CA LYS A 17 12.28 1.46 -1.25
C LYS A 17 11.56 2.30 -2.30
N ARG A 18 12.27 3.19 -2.99
CA ARG A 18 11.70 4.01 -4.07
C ARG A 18 11.16 3.15 -5.19
N GLY A 19 11.92 2.14 -5.59
CA GLY A 19 11.48 1.19 -6.63
C GLY A 19 10.20 0.47 -6.24
N PHE A 20 10.08 0.06 -4.99
CA PHE A 20 8.87 -0.58 -4.50
C PHE A 20 7.67 0.38 -4.49
N MET A 21 7.86 1.62 -4.04
CA MET A 21 6.76 2.59 -4.01
C MET A 21 6.25 2.90 -5.41
N GLU A 22 7.14 3.02 -6.39
CA GLU A 22 6.74 3.19 -7.79
C GLU A 22 6.06 1.92 -8.34
N PHE A 23 6.56 0.76 -7.99
CA PHE A 23 5.92 -0.50 -8.37
C PHE A 23 4.50 -0.58 -7.80
N ALA A 24 4.31 -0.20 -6.55
CA ALA A 24 3.00 -0.20 -5.91
C ALA A 24 2.02 0.74 -6.64
N ALA A 25 2.48 1.95 -6.97
CA ALA A 25 1.68 2.90 -7.72
C ALA A 25 1.30 2.35 -9.10
N ASN A 26 2.26 1.75 -9.80
CA ASN A 26 2.01 1.14 -11.11
C ASN A 26 1.04 -0.04 -11.05
N SER A 27 1.14 -0.86 -10.01
CA SER A 27 0.22 -1.98 -9.80
C SER A 27 -1.21 -1.50 -9.60
N ILE A 28 -1.40 -0.44 -8.82
CA ILE A 28 -2.72 0.16 -8.62
C ILE A 28 -3.26 0.74 -9.94
N CYS A 29 -2.45 1.49 -10.66
CA CYS A 29 -2.86 2.08 -11.95
C CYS A 29 -3.19 1.03 -13.00
N SER A 30 -2.44 -0.06 -13.06
CA SER A 30 -2.65 -1.13 -14.03
C SER A 30 -3.92 -1.95 -13.78
N ASN A 31 -4.36 -2.03 -12.54
CA ASN A 31 -5.50 -2.84 -12.13
C ASN A 31 -6.76 -2.01 -11.83
N THR A 32 -6.66 -0.70 -11.82
CA THR A 32 -7.76 0.21 -11.53
C THR A 32 -7.72 1.43 -12.44
N SER A 33 -8.72 2.29 -12.35
CA SER A 33 -8.75 3.57 -13.08
C SER A 33 -8.09 4.72 -12.30
N THR A 34 -7.36 4.43 -11.23
CA THR A 34 -6.72 5.45 -10.40
C THR A 34 -5.58 6.14 -11.15
N LEU A 35 -5.50 7.46 -11.03
CA LEU A 35 -4.41 8.24 -11.61
C LEU A 35 -3.19 8.24 -10.67
N PRO A 36 -1.96 8.21 -11.22
CA PRO A 36 -0.74 8.16 -10.41
C PRO A 36 -0.64 9.28 -9.36
N LYS A 37 -1.09 10.49 -9.71
CA LYS A 37 -1.04 11.66 -8.82
C LYS A 37 -1.88 11.51 -7.56
N ASN A 38 -2.81 10.55 -7.54
CA ASN A 38 -3.72 10.34 -6.40
C ASN A 38 -3.28 9.19 -5.49
N ILE A 39 -2.11 8.61 -5.74
CA ILE A 39 -1.60 7.48 -4.98
C ILE A 39 -0.55 7.95 -3.98
N TYR A 40 -0.75 7.62 -2.71
CA TYR A 40 0.18 7.96 -1.64
C TYR A 40 0.74 6.66 -1.05
N VAL A 41 2.07 6.54 -1.05
CA VAL A 41 2.74 5.39 -0.46
C VAL A 41 3.75 5.89 0.56
N TYR A 42 3.61 5.42 1.80
CA TYR A 42 4.53 5.72 2.89
C TYR A 42 5.27 4.45 3.28
N PHE A 43 6.56 4.56 3.49
CA PHE A 43 7.40 3.43 3.88
C PHE A 43 7.95 3.68 5.29
N HIS A 44 7.65 2.77 6.22
CA HIS A 44 8.05 2.87 7.62
C HIS A 44 9.02 1.75 7.96
N GLU A 45 10.16 2.12 8.53
CA GLU A 45 11.16 1.16 9.01
C GLU A 45 11.13 1.14 10.53
N MET A 46 10.86 -0.04 11.10
CA MET A 46 10.76 -0.21 12.55
C MET A 46 12.04 -0.80 13.10
N GLU A 47 12.51 -0.23 14.21
CA GLU A 47 13.61 -0.86 14.96
C GLU A 47 13.13 -2.20 15.53
N PRO A 48 13.99 -3.24 15.54
CA PRO A 48 13.57 -4.57 16.01
C PRO A 48 12.98 -4.59 17.41
N GLU A 49 13.49 -3.75 18.32
CA GLU A 49 12.99 -3.65 19.68
C GLU A 49 11.59 -3.09 19.78
N ASN A 50 11.05 -2.50 18.72
CA ASN A 50 9.71 -1.95 18.68
C ASN A 50 8.70 -2.92 18.04
N VAL A 51 9.13 -4.13 17.69
CA VAL A 51 8.28 -5.13 17.04
C VAL A 51 8.33 -6.43 17.84
N ARG A 52 7.18 -7.05 18.07
CA ARG A 52 7.10 -8.27 18.86
C ARG A 52 7.61 -9.53 18.14
N LYS A 53 7.74 -9.50 16.82
CA LYS A 53 8.17 -10.69 16.05
C LYS A 53 9.68 -10.71 15.86
N THR A 54 10.24 -11.92 15.84
CA THR A 54 11.70 -12.13 15.71
C THR A 54 12.21 -12.03 14.30
N ALA A 55 11.35 -12.27 13.29
CA ALA A 55 11.70 -12.12 11.88
C ALA A 55 11.20 -10.79 11.34
N PRO A 56 11.85 -10.24 10.31
CA PRO A 56 11.30 -9.07 9.63
C PRO A 56 9.89 -9.36 9.15
N THR A 57 8.94 -8.61 9.66
CA THR A 57 7.53 -8.70 9.26
C THR A 57 7.21 -7.53 8.37
N VAL A 58 6.49 -7.81 7.30
CA VAL A 58 6.01 -6.76 6.41
C VAL A 58 4.51 -6.66 6.56
N LEU A 59 4.04 -5.48 6.88
CA LEU A 59 2.62 -5.18 6.97
C LEU A 59 2.28 -4.03 6.05
N ILE A 60 1.34 -4.23 5.16
CA ILE A 60 0.76 -3.15 4.37
C ILE A 60 -0.65 -2.88 4.88
N ASP A 61 -0.87 -1.64 5.30
CA ASP A 61 -2.19 -1.07 5.48
C ASP A 61 -2.52 -0.25 4.25
N TRP A 62 -3.50 -0.72 3.49
CA TRP A 62 -3.89 -0.10 2.25
C TRP A 62 -5.34 0.36 2.35
N THR A 63 -5.55 1.66 2.23
CA THR A 63 -6.84 2.30 2.35
C THR A 63 -7.22 2.91 1.01
N MET A 64 -8.45 2.70 0.58
CA MET A 64 -8.92 3.14 -0.72
C MET A 64 -10.42 3.42 -0.67
N ILE A 65 -10.89 4.35 -1.50
CA ILE A 65 -12.33 4.55 -1.68
C ILE A 65 -12.96 3.32 -2.34
N PRO A 66 -14.27 3.08 -2.16
CA PRO A 66 -14.99 1.96 -2.78
C PRO A 66 -14.87 1.96 -4.31
N ASP A 67 -15.49 1.02 -4.96
CA ASP A 67 -15.55 0.80 -6.41
C ASP A 67 -14.36 0.05 -7.00
N ARG A 68 -13.71 -0.80 -6.20
CA ARG A 68 -12.71 -1.73 -6.72
C ARG A 68 -13.24 -3.15 -6.61
N THR A 69 -13.04 -3.94 -7.66
CA THR A 69 -13.46 -5.34 -7.65
C THR A 69 -12.55 -6.16 -6.75
N ASP A 70 -13.08 -7.26 -6.21
CA ASP A 70 -12.25 -8.19 -5.43
C ASP A 70 -11.11 -8.78 -6.26
N ALA A 71 -11.34 -8.98 -7.56
CA ALA A 71 -10.31 -9.46 -8.48
C ALA A 71 -9.15 -8.46 -8.61
N ALA A 72 -9.46 -7.16 -8.76
CA ALA A 72 -8.44 -6.11 -8.83
C ALA A 72 -7.65 -6.00 -7.53
N LYS A 73 -8.32 -6.03 -6.39
CA LYS A 73 -7.67 -6.01 -5.07
C LYS A 73 -6.73 -7.20 -4.90
N LYS A 74 -7.19 -8.39 -5.26
CA LYS A 74 -6.39 -9.62 -5.17
C LYS A 74 -5.17 -9.55 -6.07
N ALA A 75 -5.32 -9.06 -7.29
CA ALA A 75 -4.20 -8.91 -8.23
C ALA A 75 -3.14 -7.96 -7.67
N ILE A 76 -3.55 -6.79 -7.16
CA ILE A 76 -2.64 -5.81 -6.57
C ILE A 76 -1.92 -6.42 -5.36
N MET A 77 -2.66 -7.01 -4.43
CA MET A 77 -2.07 -7.61 -3.23
C MET A 77 -1.08 -8.72 -3.56
N GLY A 78 -1.38 -9.53 -4.58
CA GLY A 78 -0.47 -10.58 -5.05
C GLY A 78 0.82 -10.00 -5.63
N GLU A 79 0.71 -8.99 -6.48
CA GLU A 79 1.87 -8.32 -7.09
C GLU A 79 2.74 -7.66 -6.01
N LEU A 80 2.13 -6.98 -5.04
CA LEU A 80 2.85 -6.35 -3.94
C LEU A 80 3.54 -7.38 -3.05
N THR A 81 2.90 -8.50 -2.79
CA THR A 81 3.49 -9.59 -2.00
C THR A 81 4.75 -10.13 -2.66
N ASP A 82 4.71 -10.37 -3.97
CA ASP A 82 5.87 -10.86 -4.71
C ASP A 82 7.03 -9.86 -4.69
N GLU A 83 6.74 -8.58 -4.91
CA GLU A 83 7.77 -7.54 -4.88
C GLU A 83 8.36 -7.34 -3.48
N LEU A 84 7.54 -7.39 -2.43
CA LEU A 84 8.04 -7.27 -1.05
C LEU A 84 8.89 -8.46 -0.64
N ALA A 85 8.54 -9.66 -1.09
CA ALA A 85 9.37 -10.85 -0.84
C ALA A 85 10.77 -10.67 -1.43
N LYS A 86 10.86 -10.10 -2.64
CA LYS A 86 12.14 -9.79 -3.28
C LYS A 86 12.90 -8.70 -2.53
N LEU A 87 12.21 -7.63 -2.12
CA LEU A 87 12.82 -6.49 -1.45
C LEU A 87 13.42 -6.88 -0.10
N THR A 88 12.65 -7.61 0.70
CA THR A 88 13.01 -7.93 2.09
C THR A 88 13.76 -9.25 2.25
N GLY A 89 13.68 -10.14 1.27
CA GLY A 89 14.18 -11.51 1.39
C GLY A 89 13.29 -12.42 2.24
N GLU A 90 12.12 -11.94 2.65
CA GLU A 90 11.20 -12.70 3.50
C GLU A 90 10.37 -13.68 2.71
N ASN A 91 9.91 -14.73 3.40
CA ASN A 91 8.91 -15.65 2.84
C ASN A 91 7.57 -14.92 2.68
N ARG A 92 6.82 -15.31 1.68
CA ARG A 92 5.47 -14.76 1.45
C ARG A 92 4.58 -14.86 2.69
N SER A 93 4.75 -15.91 3.49
CA SER A 93 4.00 -16.13 4.73
C SER A 93 4.26 -15.06 5.82
N GLU A 94 5.31 -14.25 5.68
CA GLU A 94 5.63 -13.17 6.62
C GLU A 94 5.12 -11.81 6.13
N ILE A 95 4.41 -11.77 5.02
CA ILE A 95 3.90 -10.54 4.42
C ILE A 95 2.39 -10.50 4.59
N VAL A 96 1.91 -9.48 5.27
CA VAL A 96 0.47 -9.28 5.52
C VAL A 96 0.03 -8.00 4.82
N ILE A 97 -1.05 -8.10 4.05
CA ILE A 97 -1.66 -6.94 3.40
C ILE A 97 -3.12 -6.87 3.84
N ILE A 98 -3.51 -5.72 4.38
CA ILE A 98 -4.88 -5.45 4.80
C ILE A 98 -5.42 -4.32 3.94
N PHE A 99 -6.61 -4.53 3.40
CA PHE A 99 -7.32 -3.53 2.61
C PHE A 99 -8.49 -2.96 3.42
N ASN A 100 -8.59 -1.64 3.43
CA ASN A 100 -9.68 -0.93 4.09
C ASN A 100 -10.43 -0.06 3.09
N ASP A 101 -11.75 -0.21 3.02
CA ASP A 101 -12.60 0.69 2.26
C ASP A 101 -12.85 1.97 3.06
N ILE A 102 -12.77 3.12 2.40
CA ILE A 102 -13.16 4.40 3.01
C ILE A 102 -14.47 4.85 2.35
N PRO A 103 -15.56 5.01 3.11
CA PRO A 103 -16.77 5.63 2.57
C PRO A 103 -16.48 7.03 2.03
N LEU A 104 -17.12 7.39 0.93
CA LEU A 104 -16.85 8.67 0.25
C LEU A 104 -16.92 9.90 1.16
N PRO A 105 -17.88 10.00 2.11
CA PRO A 105 -17.91 11.15 3.03
C PRO A 105 -16.73 11.23 4.00
N ASN A 106 -15.95 10.16 4.12
CA ASN A 106 -14.84 10.08 5.07
C ASN A 106 -13.49 10.47 4.46
N ALA A 107 -13.47 10.87 3.20
CA ALA A 107 -12.26 11.33 2.52
C ALA A 107 -12.43 12.74 2.03
N MET A 108 -11.45 13.60 2.31
CA MET A 108 -11.48 15.02 1.94
C MET A 108 -10.14 15.42 1.34
N LEU A 109 -10.19 16.20 0.28
CA LEU A 109 -9.01 16.80 -0.34
C LEU A 109 -9.29 18.28 -0.56
N GLY A 110 -8.41 19.15 -0.02
CA GLY A 110 -8.56 20.58 -0.20
C GLY A 110 -9.86 21.15 0.35
N GLY A 111 -10.41 20.55 1.41
CA GLY A 111 -11.65 21.01 2.02
C GLY A 111 -12.93 20.50 1.32
N ILE A 112 -12.80 19.63 0.33
CA ILE A 112 -13.93 19.08 -0.43
C ILE A 112 -13.96 17.56 -0.21
N THR A 113 -15.11 17.04 0.23
CA THR A 113 -15.25 15.60 0.44
C THR A 113 -15.36 14.86 -0.89
N ARG A 114 -14.98 13.58 -0.88
CA ARG A 114 -15.10 12.73 -2.05
C ARG A 114 -16.55 12.54 -2.49
N SER A 115 -17.49 12.61 -1.56
CA SER A 115 -18.91 12.55 -1.87
C SER A 115 -19.41 13.79 -2.60
N GLU A 116 -18.77 14.95 -2.39
CA GLU A 116 -19.11 16.20 -3.08
C GLU A 116 -18.46 16.28 -4.46
N ASN A 117 -17.24 15.79 -4.60
CA ASN A 117 -16.51 15.76 -5.87
C ASN A 117 -15.85 14.41 -6.08
N TYR A 118 -16.41 13.62 -6.97
CA TYR A 118 -15.95 12.27 -7.29
C TYR A 118 -14.69 12.24 -8.16
N ASN A 119 -14.31 13.36 -8.76
CA ASN A 119 -13.30 13.42 -9.82
C ASN A 119 -11.87 13.77 -9.36
N TRP A 120 -11.56 13.59 -8.11
CA TRP A 120 -10.16 13.82 -7.72
C TRP A 120 -9.24 12.68 -8.12
#